data_ac2f47e7af95072a17d70f4583d1017c
#
_entry.id   ac2f47e7af95072a17d70f4583d1017c
#
_cell.length_a   1.000
_cell.length_b   1.000
_cell.length_c   1.000
_cell.angle_alpha   90.00
_cell.angle_beta   90.00
_cell.angle_gamma   90.00
#
_symmetry.space_group_name_H-M   'P 1'
#
loop_
_entity.id
_entity.type
_entity.pdbx_description
1 polymer ?
#
loop_
_entity_poly.entity_id
_entity_poly.type
_entity_poly.pdbx_seq_one_letter_code
_entity_poly.pdbx_strand_id
1 'polypeptide(L)'
;MQKRLLQINPVLRRNTSTGRIVQEIGELAMVHGWESYIAYSRGRDGMMPCQSQTIPVGGKADVAWHGLMTRLFDRHGLASEQATRELVERMEDLQPDVIHLHNIHGYFLHYPTLFRYLAGIKTPVVWTIHDCWAYTGHCYYYSFAGCQKWRTGCGKCPQRRLFPASWWKDRSAQNFKDKARAFTSLPKERLTVVPVSEWMKGEMLQSFMADSRFKVIHNGINLSVFLPYADDEVRYKYHIYQEHVLLAVASIWCREKGWDDLMRLAAMLRKNEVLVMVGVTEEQRRMLPKNVIGICRTDNVDELAQLYSLAEVFLNPTWQDNYPTVNLEAIACGTPVVTYHTGGSVEAVTPHTGKVVEQGDVEAMLEAARTIVKRGKHFYRTACRDYAMKHFDKDERYIDYLCLYDRLLKGKSVHQKNPDA
;
A
#
# COMPACT_ATOMS: atom_id res chain seq x y z
N MET A 1 -13.78 11.32 29.12
CA MET A 1 -13.37 12.10 27.91
C MET A 1 -13.36 11.18 26.73
N GLN A 2 -13.73 11.67 25.56
CA GLN A 2 -13.66 10.94 24.31
C GLN A 2 -12.21 10.73 23.91
N LYS A 3 -11.86 9.53 23.42
CA LYS A 3 -10.48 9.22 23.01
C LYS A 3 -10.15 9.92 21.70
N ARG A 4 -8.92 10.41 21.54
CA ARG A 4 -8.46 11.14 20.36
C ARG A 4 -7.43 10.34 19.57
N LEU A 5 -7.75 10.07 18.30
CA LEU A 5 -6.84 9.45 17.33
C LEU A 5 -6.28 10.52 16.40
N LEU A 6 -4.95 10.65 16.35
CA LEU A 6 -4.28 11.46 15.33
C LEU A 6 -3.59 10.54 14.32
N GLN A 7 -3.98 10.60 13.06
CA GLN A 7 -3.33 9.93 11.95
C GLN A 7 -2.47 10.90 11.15
N ILE A 8 -1.31 10.46 10.65
CA ILE A 8 -0.39 11.30 9.85
C ILE A 8 -0.11 10.60 8.52
N ASN A 9 -0.50 11.26 7.40
CA ASN A 9 -0.29 10.76 6.04
C ASN A 9 -0.13 11.93 5.04
N PRO A 10 0.78 11.85 4.03
CA PRO A 10 1.03 12.98 3.13
C PRO A 10 -0.16 13.35 2.25
N VAL A 11 -1.03 12.40 1.93
CA VAL A 11 -2.11 12.57 0.95
C VAL A 11 -3.46 12.24 1.56
N LEU A 12 -4.40 13.18 1.44
CA LEU A 12 -5.78 13.03 1.88
C LEU A 12 -6.71 12.93 0.66
N ARG A 13 -6.60 11.82 -0.10
CA ARG A 13 -7.45 11.55 -1.28
C ARG A 13 -7.96 10.12 -1.25
N ARG A 14 -9.28 9.91 -1.42
CA ARG A 14 -9.90 8.58 -1.45
C ARG A 14 -9.51 7.74 -2.68
N ASN A 15 -9.08 8.39 -3.75
CA ASN A 15 -8.59 7.69 -4.95
C ASN A 15 -7.14 7.22 -4.86
N THR A 16 -6.47 7.44 -3.71
CA THR A 16 -5.15 6.86 -3.41
C THR A 16 -5.27 5.78 -2.36
N SER A 17 -4.51 4.71 -2.47
CA SER A 17 -4.56 3.57 -1.56
C SER A 17 -4.43 4.00 -0.09
N THR A 18 -3.33 4.67 0.28
CA THR A 18 -3.08 5.08 1.67
C THR A 18 -4.02 6.19 2.15
N GLY A 19 -4.40 7.13 1.27
CA GLY A 19 -5.34 8.20 1.61
C GLY A 19 -6.75 7.67 1.92
N ARG A 20 -7.18 6.60 1.22
CA ARG A 20 -8.43 5.89 1.50
C ARG A 20 -8.37 5.18 2.84
N ILE A 21 -7.32 4.37 3.08
CA ILE A 21 -7.13 3.62 4.32
C ILE A 21 -7.19 4.54 5.55
N VAL A 22 -6.47 5.66 5.51
CA VAL A 22 -6.44 6.64 6.63
C VAL A 22 -7.82 7.21 6.93
N GLN A 23 -8.59 7.57 5.89
CA GLN A 23 -9.94 8.11 6.07
C GLN A 23 -10.90 7.04 6.60
N GLU A 24 -10.87 5.83 6.06
CA GLU A 24 -11.76 4.74 6.48
C GLU A 24 -11.46 4.27 7.90
N ILE A 25 -10.18 4.21 8.34
CA ILE A 25 -9.83 3.97 9.75
C ILE A 25 -10.39 5.09 10.64
N GLY A 26 -10.28 6.35 10.22
CA GLY A 26 -10.82 7.50 10.95
C GLY A 26 -12.33 7.45 11.09
N GLU A 27 -13.05 7.11 10.02
CA GLU A 27 -14.51 6.94 9.99
C GLU A 27 -14.95 5.83 10.94
N LEU A 28 -14.28 4.68 10.89
CA LEU A 28 -14.58 3.56 11.79
C LEU A 28 -14.28 3.91 13.25
N ALA A 29 -13.19 4.63 13.52
CA ALA A 29 -12.87 5.10 14.86
C ALA A 29 -13.97 6.00 15.42
N MET A 30 -14.52 6.92 14.61
CA MET A 30 -15.63 7.79 15.04
C MET A 30 -16.90 7.01 15.34
N VAL A 31 -17.24 5.98 14.54
CA VAL A 31 -18.37 5.07 14.83
C VAL A 31 -18.18 4.39 16.19
N HIS A 32 -16.92 4.12 16.60
CA HIS A 32 -16.59 3.52 17.89
C HIS A 32 -16.31 4.55 19.00
N GLY A 33 -16.76 5.79 18.84
CA GLY A 33 -16.74 6.82 19.87
C GLY A 33 -15.40 7.54 20.05
N TRP A 34 -14.50 7.51 19.06
CA TRP A 34 -13.28 8.30 19.04
C TRP A 34 -13.49 9.65 18.35
N GLU A 35 -12.72 10.65 18.73
CA GLU A 35 -12.46 11.82 17.90
C GLU A 35 -11.32 11.49 16.92
N SER A 36 -11.51 11.74 15.63
CA SER A 36 -10.53 11.42 14.60
C SER A 36 -9.95 12.66 13.95
N TYR A 37 -8.62 12.73 13.91
CA TYR A 37 -7.84 13.81 13.31
C TYR A 37 -6.87 13.25 12.29
N ILE A 38 -6.68 13.94 11.15
CA ILE A 38 -5.74 13.56 10.10
C ILE A 38 -4.84 14.74 9.77
N ALA A 39 -3.54 14.60 10.05
CA ALA A 39 -2.51 15.53 9.60
C ALA A 39 -2.07 15.14 8.17
N TYR A 40 -2.11 16.10 7.23
CA TYR A 40 -1.85 15.86 5.82
C TYR A 40 -1.23 17.08 5.14
N SER A 41 -0.66 16.87 3.94
CA SER A 41 -0.07 17.97 3.15
C SER A 41 -0.80 18.25 1.84
N ARG A 42 -1.32 17.21 1.17
CA ARG A 42 -1.88 17.33 -0.19
C ARG A 42 -3.23 16.64 -0.32
N GLY A 43 -4.08 17.15 -1.23
CA GLY A 43 -5.27 16.42 -1.66
C GLY A 43 -6.61 16.92 -1.11
N ARG A 44 -6.68 18.16 -0.59
CA ARG A 44 -7.94 18.77 -0.16
C ARG A 44 -8.84 19.25 -1.33
N ASP A 45 -8.27 19.40 -2.53
CA ASP A 45 -8.96 20.03 -3.65
C ASP A 45 -9.99 19.08 -4.29
N GLY A 46 -11.27 19.39 -4.16
CA GLY A 46 -12.35 18.89 -5.02
C GLY A 46 -12.88 17.46 -4.76
N MET A 47 -12.66 16.88 -3.58
CA MET A 47 -13.13 15.52 -3.27
C MET A 47 -14.09 15.50 -2.09
N MET A 48 -14.86 14.39 -1.97
CA MET A 48 -15.82 14.17 -0.89
C MET A 48 -15.25 14.62 0.46
N PRO A 49 -16.05 15.30 1.30
CA PRO A 49 -15.58 15.82 2.57
C PRO A 49 -15.05 14.67 3.45
N CYS A 50 -13.84 14.85 3.97
CA CYS A 50 -13.29 13.97 4.98
C CYS A 50 -14.07 14.16 6.28
N GLN A 51 -14.56 13.09 6.87
CA GLN A 51 -15.33 13.17 8.12
C GLN A 51 -14.46 13.47 9.33
N SER A 52 -13.17 13.02 9.31
CA SER A 52 -12.20 13.36 10.34
C SER A 52 -11.85 14.85 10.31
N GLN A 53 -11.52 15.41 11.45
CA GLN A 53 -10.94 16.75 11.53
C GLN A 53 -9.56 16.76 10.86
N THR A 54 -9.25 17.77 10.08
CA THR A 54 -8.04 17.81 9.26
C THR A 54 -7.05 18.87 9.72
N ILE A 55 -5.78 18.51 9.80
CA ILE A 55 -4.65 19.38 10.18
C ILE A 55 -3.71 19.50 8.97
N PRO A 56 -3.71 20.64 8.25
CA PRO A 56 -2.76 20.84 7.16
C PRO A 56 -1.34 21.00 7.69
N VAL A 57 -0.37 20.35 7.02
CA VAL A 57 1.06 20.40 7.33
C VAL A 57 1.80 21.04 6.17
N GLY A 58 2.32 22.25 6.39
CA GLY A 58 2.96 23.06 5.36
C GLY A 58 2.03 23.48 4.24
N GLY A 59 2.58 24.19 3.26
CA GLY A 59 1.89 24.68 2.09
C GLY A 59 2.49 24.17 0.78
N LYS A 60 1.99 24.68 -0.36
CA LYS A 60 2.51 24.34 -1.70
C LYS A 60 3.99 24.70 -1.84
N ALA A 61 4.43 25.81 -1.24
CA ALA A 61 5.83 26.24 -1.23
C ALA A 61 6.73 25.25 -0.47
N ASP A 62 6.28 24.76 0.70
CA ASP A 62 7.02 23.76 1.48
C ASP A 62 7.19 22.45 0.70
N VAL A 63 6.14 21.98 0.05
CA VAL A 63 6.17 20.78 -0.81
C VAL A 63 7.15 20.97 -1.97
N ALA A 64 7.14 22.13 -2.64
CA ALA A 64 8.03 22.43 -3.74
C ALA A 64 9.49 22.51 -3.27
N TRP A 65 9.75 23.21 -2.16
CA TRP A 65 11.07 23.29 -1.52
C TRP A 65 11.60 21.91 -1.12
N HIS A 66 10.79 21.12 -0.45
CA HIS A 66 11.17 19.76 -0.05
C HIS A 66 11.47 18.88 -1.26
N GLY A 67 10.65 19.00 -2.32
CA GLY A 67 10.89 18.31 -3.60
C GLY A 67 12.23 18.71 -4.23
N LEU A 68 12.56 19.99 -4.23
CA LEU A 68 13.86 20.50 -4.72
C LEU A 68 15.02 19.95 -3.90
N MET A 69 14.94 20.02 -2.57
CA MET A 69 15.97 19.50 -1.66
C MET A 69 16.17 17.99 -1.81
N THR A 70 15.10 17.25 -2.08
CA THR A 70 15.20 15.83 -2.37
C THR A 70 15.93 15.59 -3.69
N ARG A 71 15.53 16.28 -4.79
CA ARG A 71 16.13 16.10 -6.11
C ARG A 71 17.60 16.49 -6.19
N LEU A 72 17.99 17.54 -5.48
CA LEU A 72 19.38 18.01 -5.51
C LEU A 72 20.27 17.28 -4.50
N PHE A 73 19.75 17.02 -3.28
CA PHE A 73 20.60 16.64 -2.16
C PHE A 73 20.18 15.33 -1.47
N ASP A 74 19.22 14.59 -2.03
CA ASP A 74 18.69 13.35 -1.47
C ASP A 74 18.18 13.51 0.00
N ARG A 75 17.48 14.64 0.25
CA ARG A 75 16.97 15.02 1.58
C ARG A 75 15.48 14.70 1.75
N HIS A 76 15.03 13.57 1.27
CA HIS A 76 13.65 13.14 1.40
C HIS A 76 13.29 12.89 2.88
N GLY A 77 12.24 13.55 3.36
CA GLY A 77 11.86 13.52 4.78
C GLY A 77 12.72 14.42 5.69
N LEU A 78 13.55 15.33 5.11
CA LEU A 78 14.52 16.14 5.84
C LEU A 78 14.47 17.65 5.51
N ALA A 79 13.42 18.15 4.88
CA ALA A 79 13.42 19.54 4.39
C ALA A 79 12.23 20.41 4.86
N SER A 80 11.23 19.86 5.55
CA SER A 80 10.05 20.58 6.04
C SER A 80 10.09 20.74 7.56
N GLU A 81 11.20 21.27 8.09
CA GLU A 81 11.40 21.33 9.55
C GLU A 81 10.42 22.28 10.22
N GLN A 82 10.18 23.48 9.65
CA GLN A 82 9.28 24.47 10.22
C GLN A 82 7.82 23.95 10.23
N ALA A 83 7.35 23.42 9.11
CA ALA A 83 5.99 22.84 9.03
C ALA A 83 5.82 21.66 10.01
N THR A 84 6.90 20.92 10.32
CA THR A 84 6.86 19.85 11.31
C THR A 84 6.82 20.39 12.74
N ARG A 85 7.50 21.51 13.03
CA ARG A 85 7.40 22.18 14.35
C ARG A 85 5.98 22.68 14.62
N GLU A 86 5.36 23.32 13.63
CA GLU A 86 3.96 23.76 13.70
C GLU A 86 3.00 22.58 13.91
N LEU A 87 3.25 21.44 13.27
CA LEU A 87 2.50 20.21 13.54
C LEU A 87 2.67 19.74 14.98
N VAL A 88 3.91 19.77 15.51
CA VAL A 88 4.22 19.39 16.91
C VAL A 88 3.45 20.28 17.89
N GLU A 89 3.43 21.60 17.69
CA GLU A 89 2.63 22.53 18.52
C GLU A 89 1.12 22.15 18.50
N ARG A 90 0.59 21.82 17.32
CA ARG A 90 -0.80 21.32 17.20
C ARG A 90 -1.02 19.99 17.92
N MET A 91 -0.03 19.10 17.91
CA MET A 91 -0.09 17.84 18.64
C MET A 91 -0.06 18.05 20.16
N GLU A 92 0.70 19.03 20.63
CA GLU A 92 0.73 19.44 22.06
C GLU A 92 -0.62 20.01 22.51
N ASP A 93 -1.26 20.86 21.72
CA ASP A 93 -2.60 21.38 22.00
C ASP A 93 -3.68 20.28 21.96
N LEU A 94 -3.59 19.39 20.96
CA LEU A 94 -4.56 18.31 20.75
C LEU A 94 -4.49 17.23 21.82
N GLN A 95 -3.31 16.93 22.36
CA GLN A 95 -3.09 15.84 23.32
C GLN A 95 -3.72 14.51 22.86
N PRO A 96 -3.32 13.94 21.71
CA PRO A 96 -3.92 12.71 21.21
C PRO A 96 -3.63 11.53 22.14
N ASP A 97 -4.61 10.63 22.30
CA ASP A 97 -4.44 9.39 23.08
C ASP A 97 -3.61 8.36 22.32
N VAL A 98 -3.74 8.34 20.97
CA VAL A 98 -2.97 7.49 20.06
C VAL A 98 -2.52 8.31 18.86
N ILE A 99 -1.25 8.15 18.46
CA ILE A 99 -0.70 8.70 17.23
C ILE A 99 -0.47 7.53 16.26
N HIS A 100 -1.08 7.61 15.07
CA HIS A 100 -0.92 6.59 14.03
C HIS A 100 -0.19 7.20 12.82
N LEU A 101 1.04 6.77 12.62
CA LEU A 101 1.85 7.14 11.46
C LEU A 101 1.56 6.18 10.30
N HIS A 102 1.34 6.74 9.11
CA HIS A 102 1.32 6.01 7.85
C HIS A 102 2.59 6.38 7.06
N ASN A 103 2.44 6.92 5.85
CA ASN A 103 3.59 7.43 5.12
C ASN A 103 4.05 8.76 5.72
N ILE A 104 5.19 8.76 6.38
CA ILE A 104 5.83 9.98 6.94
C ILE A 104 6.81 10.63 5.96
N HIS A 105 6.93 10.09 4.77
CA HIS A 105 7.64 10.62 3.60
C HIS A 105 6.66 11.30 2.64
N GLY A 106 7.13 11.90 1.54
CA GLY A 106 6.24 12.53 0.54
C GLY A 106 6.28 14.05 0.57
N TYR A 107 7.40 14.65 0.92
CA TYR A 107 7.69 16.08 0.83
C TYR A 107 6.90 16.97 1.80
N PHE A 108 6.70 16.54 3.06
CA PHE A 108 5.91 17.35 4.02
C PHE A 108 6.40 17.31 5.46
N LEU A 109 7.22 16.34 5.86
CA LEU A 109 7.71 16.19 7.22
C LEU A 109 9.23 16.21 7.30
N HIS A 110 9.74 16.68 8.43
CA HIS A 110 11.10 16.49 8.89
C HIS A 110 11.08 15.41 9.98
N TYR A 111 11.31 14.14 9.59
CA TYR A 111 11.17 13.02 10.52
C TYR A 111 12.07 13.13 11.78
N PRO A 112 13.28 13.73 11.76
CA PRO A 112 14.06 13.87 12.97
C PRO A 112 13.39 14.77 14.04
N THR A 113 12.71 15.85 13.60
CA THR A 113 11.95 16.72 14.52
C THR A 113 10.73 15.98 15.06
N LEU A 114 9.97 15.29 14.21
CA LEU A 114 8.82 14.49 14.65
C LEU A 114 9.23 13.41 15.67
N PHE A 115 10.25 12.61 15.36
CA PHE A 115 10.67 11.51 16.24
C PHE A 115 11.31 11.99 17.55
N ARG A 116 11.97 13.16 17.57
CA ARG A 116 12.44 13.80 18.80
C ARG A 116 11.27 14.14 19.73
N TYR A 117 10.20 14.72 19.18
CA TYR A 117 8.98 14.99 19.94
C TYR A 117 8.32 13.70 20.43
N LEU A 118 8.12 12.72 19.54
CA LEU A 118 7.53 11.43 19.90
C LEU A 118 8.36 10.70 20.99
N ALA A 119 9.68 10.85 21.00
CA ALA A 119 10.53 10.29 22.05
C ALA A 119 10.29 10.94 23.43
N GLY A 120 9.91 12.22 23.47
CA GLY A 120 9.67 12.98 24.71
C GLY A 120 8.29 12.78 25.35
N ILE A 121 7.30 12.28 24.63
CA ILE A 121 5.92 12.11 25.12
C ILE A 121 5.63 10.67 25.54
N LYS A 122 4.53 10.44 26.27
CA LYS A 122 4.08 9.09 26.72
C LYS A 122 3.01 8.46 25.81
N THR A 123 2.52 9.18 24.81
CA THR A 123 1.47 8.71 23.89
C THR A 123 1.97 7.50 23.09
N PRO A 124 1.20 6.40 23.00
CA PRO A 124 1.54 5.26 22.15
C PRO A 124 1.49 5.67 20.68
N VAL A 125 2.45 5.13 19.94
CA VAL A 125 2.61 5.35 18.50
C VAL A 125 2.39 4.02 17.78
N VAL A 126 1.50 4.01 16.80
CA VAL A 126 1.35 2.94 15.83
C VAL A 126 1.93 3.44 14.50
N TRP A 127 2.68 2.62 13.80
CA TRP A 127 3.24 3.01 12.51
C TRP A 127 2.98 1.93 11.47
N THR A 128 2.02 2.19 10.57
CA THR A 128 1.74 1.29 9.43
C THR A 128 2.75 1.53 8.32
N ILE A 129 3.43 0.46 7.93
CA ILE A 129 4.45 0.46 6.88
C ILE A 129 3.82 -0.02 5.58
N HIS A 130 3.63 0.90 4.63
CA HIS A 130 3.05 0.64 3.32
C HIS A 130 4.08 0.35 2.24
N ASP A 131 5.33 0.77 2.45
CA ASP A 131 6.46 0.55 1.54
C ASP A 131 7.78 0.40 2.29
N CYS A 132 8.86 0.13 1.58
CA CYS A 132 10.16 -0.17 2.20
C CYS A 132 10.97 1.06 2.60
N TRP A 133 10.47 2.29 2.38
CA TRP A 133 11.24 3.51 2.65
C TRP A 133 11.69 3.64 4.11
N ALA A 134 10.88 3.15 5.04
CA ALA A 134 11.16 3.27 6.47
C ALA A 134 12.50 2.65 6.88
N TYR A 135 12.91 1.54 6.27
CA TYR A 135 14.12 0.81 6.61
C TYR A 135 15.19 0.79 5.53
N THR A 136 15.01 1.54 4.45
CA THR A 136 16.03 1.76 3.41
C THR A 136 16.66 3.14 3.51
N GLY A 137 17.82 3.36 2.86
CA GLY A 137 18.44 4.68 2.83
C GLY A 137 17.84 5.66 1.83
N HIS A 138 17.04 5.17 0.85
CA HIS A 138 16.51 6.00 -0.22
C HIS A 138 15.19 5.47 -0.77
N CYS A 139 15.19 4.25 -1.35
CA CYS A 139 14.14 3.72 -2.20
C CYS A 139 12.91 3.22 -1.43
N TYR A 140 11.75 3.21 -2.11
CA TYR A 140 10.49 2.63 -1.62
C TYR A 140 10.39 1.13 -1.84
N TYR A 141 11.09 0.63 -2.84
CA TYR A 141 11.19 -0.77 -3.18
C TYR A 141 12.62 -1.07 -3.62
N TYR A 142 13.09 -2.27 -3.39
CA TYR A 142 14.44 -2.71 -3.73
C TYR A 142 14.47 -4.06 -4.44
N SER A 143 13.34 -4.79 -4.45
CA SER A 143 13.26 -6.17 -4.93
C SER A 143 13.58 -6.25 -6.42
N PHE A 144 13.01 -5.40 -7.26
CA PHE A 144 13.28 -5.35 -8.70
C PHE A 144 14.75 -5.05 -9.03
N ALA A 145 15.42 -4.23 -8.21
CA ALA A 145 16.84 -3.95 -8.37
C ALA A 145 17.76 -5.01 -7.75
N GLY A 146 17.20 -6.04 -7.09
CA GLY A 146 17.97 -7.08 -6.40
C GLY A 146 18.87 -6.54 -5.28
N CYS A 147 18.57 -5.36 -4.71
CA CYS A 147 19.44 -4.69 -3.77
C CYS A 147 19.24 -5.21 -2.34
N GLN A 148 20.32 -5.68 -1.69
CA GLN A 148 20.31 -6.19 -0.32
C GLN A 148 21.02 -5.26 0.68
N LYS A 149 21.48 -4.06 0.25
CA LYS A 149 22.28 -3.17 1.10
C LYS A 149 21.54 -2.66 2.33
N TRP A 150 20.22 -2.55 2.26
CA TRP A 150 19.36 -2.09 3.35
C TRP A 150 19.44 -2.97 4.63
N ARG A 151 19.96 -4.19 4.51
CA ARG A 151 20.14 -5.09 5.67
C ARG A 151 21.25 -4.62 6.61
N THR A 152 22.35 -4.14 6.07
CA THR A 152 23.55 -3.77 6.85
C THR A 152 23.99 -2.33 6.70
N GLY A 153 23.62 -1.65 5.61
CA GLY A 153 23.96 -0.25 5.37
C GLY A 153 23.82 0.13 3.91
N CYS A 154 22.96 1.09 3.61
CA CYS A 154 22.80 1.65 2.28
C CYS A 154 24.03 2.51 1.86
N GLY A 155 24.09 2.81 0.56
CA GLY A 155 25.12 3.63 -0.06
C GLY A 155 25.28 3.28 -1.54
N LYS A 156 25.67 4.23 -2.38
CA LYS A 156 25.73 4.08 -3.84
C LYS A 156 24.45 3.44 -4.36
N CYS A 157 23.31 4.11 -4.10
CA CYS A 157 21.99 3.56 -4.37
C CYS A 157 21.77 3.33 -5.87
N PRO A 158 21.49 2.08 -6.32
CA PRO A 158 21.26 1.78 -7.72
C PRO A 158 19.99 2.45 -8.25
N GLN A 159 19.04 2.75 -7.37
CA GLN A 159 17.76 3.38 -7.69
C GLN A 159 17.71 4.87 -7.40
N ARG A 160 18.85 5.54 -7.19
CA ARG A 160 18.90 6.96 -6.82
C ARG A 160 18.11 7.87 -7.77
N ARG A 161 18.01 7.53 -9.05
CA ARG A 161 17.27 8.29 -10.07
C ARG A 161 15.80 7.93 -10.18
N LEU A 162 15.36 6.87 -9.52
CA LEU A 162 13.94 6.52 -9.38
C LEU A 162 13.33 7.27 -8.19
N PHE A 163 12.03 7.21 -8.05
CA PHE A 163 11.34 7.92 -6.98
C PHE A 163 11.74 7.40 -5.58
N PRO A 164 12.08 8.28 -4.65
CA PRO A 164 12.13 9.76 -4.67
C PRO A 164 13.45 10.29 -5.29
N ALA A 165 13.44 10.54 -6.58
CA ALA A 165 14.64 10.78 -7.37
C ALA A 165 15.58 11.82 -6.77
N SER A 166 16.88 11.50 -6.74
CA SER A 166 17.97 12.45 -6.49
C SER A 166 18.94 12.47 -7.68
N TRP A 167 19.10 13.66 -8.26
CA TRP A 167 19.85 13.82 -9.49
C TRP A 167 21.34 14.11 -9.27
N TRP A 168 21.65 14.83 -8.21
CA TRP A 168 23.00 15.28 -7.94
C TRP A 168 23.69 14.45 -6.86
N LYS A 169 23.21 14.49 -5.60
CA LYS A 169 23.84 13.78 -4.49
C LYS A 169 23.19 12.42 -4.22
N ASP A 170 24.01 11.48 -3.79
CA ASP A 170 23.57 10.24 -3.16
C ASP A 170 23.87 10.34 -1.67
N ARG A 171 22.81 10.51 -0.88
CA ARG A 171 22.91 10.58 0.58
C ARG A 171 22.43 9.26 1.23
N SER A 172 22.17 8.21 0.44
CA SER A 172 21.54 6.98 0.92
C SER A 172 22.25 6.33 2.11
N ALA A 173 23.59 6.41 2.19
CA ALA A 173 24.34 5.90 3.34
C ALA A 173 24.05 6.71 4.62
N GLN A 174 24.00 8.03 4.52
CA GLN A 174 23.72 8.89 5.66
C GLN A 174 22.24 8.83 6.04
N ASN A 175 21.32 8.83 5.05
CA ASN A 175 19.89 8.69 5.28
C ASN A 175 19.57 7.38 6.03
N PHE A 176 20.25 6.29 5.69
CA PHE A 176 20.11 5.01 6.41
C PHE A 176 20.48 5.17 7.90
N LYS A 177 21.61 5.79 8.20
CA LYS A 177 22.06 6.02 9.59
C LYS A 177 21.13 6.98 10.33
N ASP A 178 20.70 8.05 9.68
CA ASP A 178 19.80 9.06 10.26
C ASP A 178 18.43 8.44 10.59
N LYS A 179 17.89 7.60 9.68
CA LYS A 179 16.65 6.85 9.89
C LYS A 179 16.81 5.83 11.03
N ALA A 180 17.88 5.04 11.02
CA ALA A 180 18.13 4.08 12.09
C ALA A 180 18.13 4.79 13.47
N ARG A 181 18.84 5.90 13.61
CA ARG A 181 18.85 6.68 14.84
C ARG A 181 17.48 7.23 15.23
N ALA A 182 16.74 7.79 14.28
CA ALA A 182 15.44 8.41 14.55
C ALA A 182 14.36 7.36 14.86
N PHE A 183 14.26 6.31 14.03
CA PHE A 183 13.13 5.37 14.09
C PHE A 183 13.28 4.34 15.22
N THR A 184 14.49 4.14 15.74
CA THR A 184 14.73 3.34 16.94
C THR A 184 14.86 4.16 18.22
N SER A 185 14.54 5.46 18.18
CA SER A 185 14.65 6.34 19.35
C SER A 185 13.50 6.19 20.35
N LEU A 186 12.38 5.60 19.93
CA LEU A 186 11.24 5.37 20.82
C LEU A 186 11.41 4.05 21.58
N PRO A 187 11.02 4.00 22.87
CA PRO A 187 10.93 2.74 23.61
C PRO A 187 10.01 1.74 22.89
N LYS A 188 10.38 0.46 22.90
CA LYS A 188 9.63 -0.62 22.23
C LYS A 188 8.17 -0.72 22.69
N GLU A 189 7.90 -0.39 23.94
CA GLU A 189 6.58 -0.43 24.54
C GLU A 189 5.66 0.65 23.96
N ARG A 190 6.24 1.72 23.41
CA ARG A 190 5.49 2.87 22.89
C ARG A 190 5.32 2.87 21.38
N LEU A 191 6.20 2.21 20.63
CA LEU A 191 6.10 2.10 19.18
C LEU A 191 5.68 0.68 18.79
N THR A 192 4.52 0.54 18.15
CA THR A 192 4.14 -0.69 17.45
C THR A 192 4.20 -0.45 15.95
N VAL A 193 5.07 -1.18 15.30
CA VAL A 193 5.23 -1.17 13.84
C VAL A 193 4.24 -2.17 13.24
N VAL A 194 3.47 -1.73 12.26
CA VAL A 194 2.44 -2.53 11.61
C VAL A 194 2.78 -2.73 10.11
N PRO A 195 3.54 -3.79 9.77
CA PRO A 195 3.72 -4.19 8.38
C PRO A 195 2.39 -4.66 7.78
N VAL A 196 2.17 -4.37 6.48
CA VAL A 196 0.95 -4.79 5.77
C VAL A 196 0.98 -6.24 5.27
N SER A 197 2.09 -6.95 5.49
CA SER A 197 2.27 -8.36 5.12
C SER A 197 3.28 -9.06 6.03
N GLU A 198 3.19 -10.39 6.12
CA GLU A 198 4.19 -11.20 6.83
C GLU A 198 5.55 -11.14 6.11
N TRP A 199 5.55 -11.07 4.76
CA TRP A 199 6.76 -10.85 3.98
C TRP A 199 7.47 -9.57 4.41
N MET A 200 6.75 -8.44 4.49
CA MET A 200 7.35 -7.16 4.90
C MET A 200 7.89 -7.21 6.33
N LYS A 201 7.18 -7.88 7.25
CA LYS A 201 7.68 -8.12 8.60
C LYS A 201 8.98 -8.94 8.57
N GLY A 202 9.04 -10.01 7.75
CA GLY A 202 10.23 -10.83 7.57
C GLY A 202 11.44 -10.04 7.05
N GLU A 203 11.20 -9.11 6.13
CA GLU A 203 12.24 -8.19 5.66
C GLU A 203 12.67 -7.20 6.76
N MET A 204 11.73 -6.60 7.47
CA MET A 204 12.05 -5.65 8.57
C MET A 204 12.82 -6.30 9.71
N LEU A 205 12.59 -7.58 10.00
CA LEU A 205 13.38 -8.35 10.97
C LEU A 205 14.86 -8.53 10.56
N GLN A 206 15.21 -8.27 9.30
CA GLN A 206 16.59 -8.29 8.80
C GLN A 206 17.20 -6.89 8.69
N SER A 207 16.49 -5.84 9.12
CA SER A 207 16.90 -4.44 9.05
C SER A 207 17.27 -3.89 10.43
N PHE A 208 17.63 -2.61 10.49
CA PHE A 208 17.84 -1.92 11.78
C PHE A 208 16.57 -1.82 12.65
N MET A 209 15.40 -2.16 12.11
CA MET A 209 14.12 -2.20 12.84
C MET A 209 13.82 -3.58 13.46
N ALA A 210 14.73 -4.55 13.36
CA ALA A 210 14.54 -5.93 13.84
C ALA A 210 14.01 -6.02 15.28
N ASP A 211 14.45 -5.11 16.12
CA ASP A 211 14.07 -5.05 17.54
C ASP A 211 12.74 -4.36 17.83
N SER A 212 12.02 -3.90 16.82
CA SER A 212 10.73 -3.25 16.98
C SER A 212 9.64 -4.23 17.43
N ARG A 213 8.59 -3.71 18.06
CA ARG A 213 7.38 -4.49 18.34
C ARG A 213 6.53 -4.54 17.09
N PHE A 214 6.31 -5.72 16.53
CA PHE A 214 5.54 -5.92 15.31
C PHE A 214 4.14 -6.47 15.57
N LYS A 215 3.17 -5.99 14.79
CA LYS A 215 1.84 -6.57 14.63
C LYS A 215 1.46 -6.46 13.15
N VAL A 216 1.37 -7.57 12.43
CA VAL A 216 0.89 -7.54 11.04
C VAL A 216 -0.61 -7.29 11.02
N ILE A 217 -1.02 -6.33 10.20
CA ILE A 217 -2.42 -6.07 9.85
C ILE A 217 -2.46 -5.87 8.33
N HIS A 218 -3.07 -6.82 7.63
CA HIS A 218 -3.21 -6.76 6.18
C HIS A 218 -4.14 -5.63 5.75
N ASN A 219 -3.95 -5.11 4.54
CA ASN A 219 -4.93 -4.22 3.94
C ASN A 219 -6.24 -4.99 3.66
N GLY A 220 -7.38 -4.33 3.89
CA GLY A 220 -8.68 -4.81 3.49
C GLY A 220 -9.21 -4.09 2.26
N ILE A 221 -10.29 -4.63 1.69
CA ILE A 221 -11.03 -4.05 0.57
C ILE A 221 -12.51 -3.98 0.87
N ASN A 222 -13.24 -3.15 0.13
CA ASN A 222 -14.69 -3.04 0.27
C ASN A 222 -15.39 -4.22 -0.43
N LEU A 223 -15.85 -5.20 0.35
CA LEU A 223 -16.52 -6.39 -0.15
C LEU A 223 -17.97 -6.15 -0.62
N SER A 224 -18.55 -4.98 -0.37
CA SER A 224 -19.84 -4.59 -0.94
C SER A 224 -19.72 -4.02 -2.36
N VAL A 225 -18.51 -3.64 -2.77
CA VAL A 225 -18.16 -3.18 -4.11
C VAL A 225 -17.53 -4.32 -4.91
N PHE A 226 -16.45 -4.92 -4.36
CA PHE A 226 -15.79 -6.06 -4.99
C PHE A 226 -16.53 -7.34 -4.63
N LEU A 227 -17.45 -7.73 -5.49
CA LEU A 227 -18.27 -8.94 -5.37
C LEU A 227 -18.51 -9.55 -6.75
N PRO A 228 -18.90 -10.82 -6.85
CA PRO A 228 -19.18 -11.45 -8.12
C PRO A 228 -20.41 -10.86 -8.82
N TYR A 229 -20.20 -10.15 -9.92
CA TYR A 229 -21.26 -9.68 -10.82
C TYR A 229 -21.65 -10.78 -11.82
N ALA A 230 -22.92 -10.77 -12.23
CA ALA A 230 -23.44 -11.67 -13.26
C ALA A 230 -23.61 -10.98 -14.62
N ASP A 231 -23.37 -9.68 -14.68
CA ASP A 231 -23.65 -8.83 -15.83
C ASP A 231 -22.47 -8.80 -16.81
N ASP A 232 -22.81 -8.88 -18.10
CA ASP A 232 -21.85 -8.83 -19.22
C ASP A 232 -21.79 -7.45 -19.90
N GLU A 233 -22.34 -6.38 -19.30
CA GLU A 233 -22.34 -5.04 -19.89
C GLU A 233 -20.94 -4.57 -20.29
N VAL A 234 -19.95 -4.81 -19.43
CA VAL A 234 -18.54 -4.45 -19.72
C VAL A 234 -17.97 -5.21 -20.91
N ARG A 235 -18.48 -6.41 -21.19
CA ARG A 235 -18.10 -7.19 -22.38
C ARG A 235 -18.49 -6.46 -23.66
N TYR A 236 -19.71 -5.94 -23.73
CA TYR A 236 -20.19 -5.17 -24.88
C TYR A 236 -19.53 -3.80 -24.98
N LYS A 237 -19.41 -3.10 -23.86
CA LYS A 237 -18.78 -1.77 -23.79
C LYS A 237 -17.34 -1.77 -24.31
N TYR A 238 -16.56 -2.79 -23.98
CA TYR A 238 -15.15 -2.89 -24.35
C TYR A 238 -14.88 -3.83 -25.53
N HIS A 239 -15.94 -4.32 -26.22
CA HIS A 239 -15.82 -5.20 -27.38
C HIS A 239 -15.00 -6.47 -27.10
N ILE A 240 -15.23 -7.10 -25.95
CA ILE A 240 -14.57 -8.33 -25.54
C ILE A 240 -15.34 -9.52 -26.09
N TYR A 241 -14.96 -10.04 -27.26
CA TYR A 241 -15.72 -11.10 -27.98
C TYR A 241 -15.09 -12.49 -27.83
N GLN A 242 -13.86 -12.57 -27.29
CA GLN A 242 -13.17 -13.84 -27.13
C GLN A 242 -13.80 -14.66 -25.99
N GLU A 243 -13.68 -15.99 -26.12
CA GLU A 243 -14.22 -16.95 -25.16
C GLU A 243 -13.51 -16.83 -23.80
N HIS A 244 -12.16 -16.75 -23.83
CA HIS A 244 -11.33 -16.76 -22.63
C HIS A 244 -10.72 -15.38 -22.36
N VAL A 245 -11.10 -14.80 -21.24
CA VAL A 245 -10.67 -13.45 -20.82
C VAL A 245 -9.69 -13.55 -19.68
N LEU A 246 -8.45 -13.10 -19.92
CA LEU A 246 -7.42 -12.87 -18.92
C LEU A 246 -7.41 -11.38 -18.60
N LEU A 247 -7.30 -11.02 -17.32
CA LEU A 247 -7.32 -9.62 -16.86
C LEU A 247 -6.04 -9.29 -16.11
N ALA A 248 -5.51 -8.10 -16.37
CA ALA A 248 -4.46 -7.50 -15.58
C ALA A 248 -4.81 -6.03 -15.26
N VAL A 249 -4.56 -5.59 -14.01
CA VAL A 249 -4.92 -4.25 -13.53
C VAL A 249 -3.75 -3.62 -12.80
N ALA A 250 -3.41 -2.38 -13.17
CA ALA A 250 -2.46 -1.56 -12.43
C ALA A 250 -2.86 -0.08 -12.53
N SER A 251 -2.47 0.72 -11.54
CA SER A 251 -2.65 2.19 -11.62
C SER A 251 -1.67 2.85 -12.58
N ILE A 252 -0.50 2.25 -12.76
CA ILE A 252 0.55 2.67 -13.69
C ILE A 252 1.26 1.40 -14.15
N TRP A 253 1.30 1.18 -15.46
CA TRP A 253 2.06 0.09 -16.06
C TRP A 253 3.52 0.49 -16.27
N CYS A 254 4.42 -0.30 -15.72
CA CYS A 254 5.87 -0.17 -15.85
C CYS A 254 6.50 -1.56 -15.79
N ARG A 255 7.82 -1.64 -15.98
CA ARG A 255 8.56 -2.91 -15.94
C ARG A 255 8.38 -3.63 -14.61
N GLU A 256 8.38 -2.87 -13.50
CA GLU A 256 8.22 -3.39 -12.15
C GLU A 256 6.81 -4.00 -11.91
N LYS A 257 5.83 -3.60 -12.71
CA LYS A 257 4.47 -4.17 -12.69
C LYS A 257 4.25 -5.25 -13.77
N GLY A 258 5.33 -5.68 -14.45
CA GLY A 258 5.30 -6.78 -15.40
C GLY A 258 4.78 -6.40 -16.78
N TRP A 259 4.92 -5.14 -17.20
CA TRP A 259 4.53 -4.70 -18.55
C TRP A 259 5.18 -5.56 -19.64
N ASP A 260 6.51 -5.74 -19.57
CA ASP A 260 7.26 -6.50 -20.56
C ASP A 260 6.80 -7.99 -20.60
N ASP A 261 6.50 -8.55 -19.44
CA ASP A 261 6.05 -9.93 -19.31
C ASP A 261 4.64 -10.13 -19.88
N LEU A 262 3.72 -9.17 -19.67
CA LEU A 262 2.40 -9.21 -20.30
C LEU A 262 2.47 -9.07 -21.82
N MET A 263 3.40 -8.28 -22.35
CA MET A 263 3.61 -8.18 -23.80
C MET A 263 4.17 -9.50 -24.38
N ARG A 264 5.09 -10.17 -23.66
CA ARG A 264 5.54 -11.51 -24.02
C ARG A 264 4.40 -12.53 -23.96
N LEU A 265 3.62 -12.53 -22.89
CA LEU A 265 2.45 -13.39 -22.73
C LEU A 265 1.44 -13.18 -23.84
N ALA A 266 1.15 -11.94 -24.21
CA ALA A 266 0.23 -11.60 -25.30
C ALA A 266 0.64 -12.21 -26.64
N ALA A 267 1.95 -12.31 -26.93
CA ALA A 267 2.44 -12.95 -28.15
C ALA A 267 2.15 -14.48 -28.22
N MET A 268 1.86 -15.11 -27.07
CA MET A 268 1.59 -16.54 -26.95
C MET A 268 0.11 -16.88 -26.83
N LEU A 269 -0.79 -15.89 -26.83
CA LEU A 269 -2.22 -16.09 -26.72
C LEU A 269 -2.79 -16.76 -27.98
N ARG A 270 -3.80 -17.61 -27.77
CA ARG A 270 -4.57 -18.27 -28.84
C ARG A 270 -5.67 -17.34 -29.38
N LYS A 271 -6.28 -17.68 -30.50
CA LYS A 271 -7.32 -16.86 -31.14
C LYS A 271 -8.56 -16.65 -30.27
N ASN A 272 -8.88 -17.60 -29.39
CA ASN A 272 -10.01 -17.54 -28.49
C ASN A 272 -9.63 -16.95 -27.09
N GLU A 273 -8.38 -16.53 -26.89
CA GLU A 273 -7.89 -15.89 -25.68
C GLU A 273 -7.70 -14.38 -25.90
N VAL A 274 -8.02 -13.56 -24.93
CA VAL A 274 -7.78 -12.12 -24.92
C VAL A 274 -7.21 -11.68 -23.58
N LEU A 275 -6.24 -10.77 -23.61
CA LEU A 275 -5.75 -10.08 -22.41
C LEU A 275 -6.41 -8.70 -22.33
N VAL A 276 -7.11 -8.43 -21.24
CA VAL A 276 -7.63 -7.09 -20.91
C VAL A 276 -6.70 -6.43 -19.91
N MET A 277 -6.19 -5.25 -20.25
CA MET A 277 -5.29 -4.49 -19.38
C MET A 277 -5.93 -3.17 -18.97
N VAL A 278 -6.18 -2.99 -17.66
CA VAL A 278 -6.72 -1.74 -17.10
C VAL A 278 -5.60 -0.88 -16.52
N GLY A 279 -5.68 0.45 -16.75
CA GLY A 279 -4.72 1.45 -16.26
C GLY A 279 -3.57 1.73 -17.24
N VAL A 280 -3.73 1.39 -18.51
CA VAL A 280 -2.77 1.76 -19.56
C VAL A 280 -2.89 3.26 -19.90
N THR A 281 -1.78 3.87 -20.27
CA THR A 281 -1.82 5.22 -20.86
C THR A 281 -2.32 5.17 -22.31
N GLU A 282 -2.75 6.31 -22.85
CA GLU A 282 -3.13 6.40 -24.28
C GLU A 282 -1.96 6.02 -25.21
N GLU A 283 -0.74 6.33 -24.83
CA GLU A 283 0.46 5.94 -25.58
C GLU A 283 0.65 4.43 -25.53
N GLN A 284 0.58 3.83 -24.35
CA GLN A 284 0.67 2.38 -24.18
C GLN A 284 -0.45 1.67 -24.94
N ARG A 285 -1.70 2.18 -24.88
CA ARG A 285 -2.85 1.61 -25.58
C ARG A 285 -2.64 1.50 -27.10
N ARG A 286 -2.00 2.52 -27.71
CA ARG A 286 -1.68 2.51 -29.15
C ARG A 286 -0.63 1.47 -29.53
N MET A 287 0.20 1.03 -28.59
CA MET A 287 1.26 0.04 -28.82
C MET A 287 0.81 -1.39 -28.56
N LEU A 288 -0.40 -1.60 -28.01
CA LEU A 288 -0.89 -2.94 -27.68
C LEU A 288 -1.11 -3.79 -28.94
N PRO A 289 -0.77 -5.09 -28.89
CA PRO A 289 -1.11 -6.01 -29.98
C PRO A 289 -2.62 -6.25 -30.04
N LYS A 290 -3.09 -6.75 -31.22
CA LYS A 290 -4.55 -6.90 -31.53
C LYS A 290 -5.32 -7.81 -30.57
N ASN A 291 -4.65 -8.71 -29.89
CA ASN A 291 -5.20 -9.64 -28.91
C ASN A 291 -5.14 -9.11 -27.48
N VAL A 292 -4.83 -7.81 -27.30
CA VAL A 292 -4.84 -7.11 -26.02
C VAL A 292 -5.78 -5.92 -26.09
N ILE A 293 -6.73 -5.85 -25.17
CA ILE A 293 -7.65 -4.73 -25.01
C ILE A 293 -7.14 -3.83 -23.89
N GLY A 294 -6.77 -2.60 -24.23
CA GLY A 294 -6.30 -1.60 -23.27
C GLY A 294 -7.42 -0.66 -22.83
N ILE A 295 -7.67 -0.60 -21.53
CA ILE A 295 -8.60 0.31 -20.87
C ILE A 295 -7.78 1.32 -20.07
N CYS A 296 -7.82 2.60 -20.43
CA CYS A 296 -7.03 3.63 -19.74
C CYS A 296 -7.56 3.85 -18.32
N ARG A 297 -8.87 3.89 -18.16
CA ARG A 297 -9.54 4.06 -16.87
C ARG A 297 -10.98 3.56 -16.97
N THR A 298 -11.49 2.93 -15.93
CA THR A 298 -12.92 2.65 -15.77
C THR A 298 -13.68 3.90 -15.32
N ASP A 299 -14.96 4.02 -15.64
CA ASP A 299 -15.77 5.18 -15.25
C ASP A 299 -15.99 5.24 -13.74
N ASN A 300 -16.09 4.07 -13.11
CA ASN A 300 -16.26 3.93 -11.67
C ASN A 300 -15.64 2.61 -11.18
N VAL A 301 -15.73 2.36 -9.89
CA VAL A 301 -15.17 1.16 -9.25
C VAL A 301 -16.03 -0.08 -9.49
N ASP A 302 -17.35 0.08 -9.69
CA ASP A 302 -18.25 -1.05 -9.98
C ASP A 302 -17.94 -1.65 -11.34
N GLU A 303 -17.64 -0.82 -12.33
CA GLU A 303 -17.19 -1.27 -13.63
C GLU A 303 -15.86 -2.06 -13.57
N LEU A 304 -14.95 -1.64 -12.68
CA LEU A 304 -13.74 -2.41 -12.43
C LEU A 304 -14.06 -3.77 -11.79
N ALA A 305 -15.01 -3.83 -10.86
CA ALA A 305 -15.46 -5.07 -10.25
C ALA A 305 -16.17 -6.01 -11.25
N GLN A 306 -16.92 -5.44 -12.22
CA GLN A 306 -17.50 -6.19 -13.34
C GLN A 306 -16.41 -6.79 -14.24
N LEU A 307 -15.34 -6.04 -14.56
CA LEU A 307 -14.20 -6.57 -15.33
C LEU A 307 -13.48 -7.71 -14.59
N TYR A 308 -13.26 -7.58 -13.27
CA TYR A 308 -12.76 -8.70 -12.47
C TYR A 308 -13.72 -9.91 -12.55
N SER A 309 -15.04 -9.66 -12.43
CA SER A 309 -16.05 -10.71 -12.46
C SER A 309 -16.18 -11.37 -13.83
N LEU A 310 -15.94 -10.64 -14.91
CA LEU A 310 -15.94 -11.16 -16.29
C LEU A 310 -14.74 -12.08 -16.54
N ALA A 311 -13.56 -11.69 -16.07
CA ALA A 311 -12.33 -12.42 -16.35
C ALA A 311 -12.35 -13.84 -15.76
N GLU A 312 -11.81 -14.81 -16.48
CA GLU A 312 -11.64 -16.19 -16.00
C GLU A 312 -10.43 -16.30 -15.04
N VAL A 313 -9.40 -15.48 -15.28
CA VAL A 313 -8.17 -15.45 -14.48
C VAL A 313 -7.66 -14.02 -14.41
N PHE A 314 -7.22 -13.62 -13.23
CA PHE A 314 -6.49 -12.39 -13.02
C PHE A 314 -4.99 -12.66 -13.02
N LEU A 315 -4.22 -11.92 -13.81
CA LEU A 315 -2.77 -12.02 -13.91
C LEU A 315 -2.10 -10.85 -13.20
N ASN A 316 -1.21 -11.14 -12.26
CA ASN A 316 -0.40 -10.14 -11.60
C ASN A 316 1.10 -10.48 -11.69
N PRO A 317 1.77 -10.18 -12.82
CA PRO A 317 3.20 -10.44 -13.01
C PRO A 317 4.09 -9.37 -12.35
N THR A 318 3.73 -8.96 -11.14
CA THR A 318 4.49 -7.90 -10.46
C THR A 318 5.86 -8.40 -9.98
N TRP A 319 6.90 -7.59 -10.22
CA TRP A 319 8.27 -7.84 -9.77
C TRP A 319 8.54 -7.27 -8.38
N GLN A 320 7.64 -6.41 -7.90
CA GLN A 320 7.72 -5.86 -6.54
C GLN A 320 6.36 -5.38 -6.06
N ASP A 321 5.91 -5.92 -4.95
CA ASP A 321 4.70 -5.47 -4.24
C ASP A 321 4.75 -5.92 -2.78
N ASN A 322 4.16 -5.13 -1.90
CA ASN A 322 4.14 -5.43 -0.47
C ASN A 322 2.90 -6.21 -0.06
N TYR A 323 1.76 -5.90 -0.63
CA TYR A 323 0.47 -6.59 -0.47
C TYR A 323 -0.55 -6.01 -1.46
N PRO A 324 -0.56 -6.50 -2.72
CA PRO A 324 -1.34 -5.89 -3.80
C PRO A 324 -2.84 -6.06 -3.60
N THR A 325 -3.57 -4.95 -3.44
CA THR A 325 -5.03 -4.99 -3.29
C THR A 325 -5.73 -5.51 -4.54
N VAL A 326 -5.13 -5.40 -5.72
CA VAL A 326 -5.67 -5.94 -6.97
C VAL A 326 -5.86 -7.48 -6.92
N ASN A 327 -5.00 -8.20 -6.17
CA ASN A 327 -5.19 -9.64 -5.94
C ASN A 327 -6.43 -9.89 -5.08
N LEU A 328 -6.62 -9.06 -4.03
CA LEU A 328 -7.76 -9.16 -3.12
C LEU A 328 -9.07 -8.85 -3.86
N GLU A 329 -9.04 -7.82 -4.70
CA GLU A 329 -10.17 -7.37 -5.52
C GLU A 329 -10.61 -8.47 -6.50
N ALA A 330 -9.66 -9.09 -7.20
CA ALA A 330 -9.94 -10.21 -8.10
C ALA A 330 -10.57 -11.40 -7.36
N ILE A 331 -9.96 -11.83 -6.24
CA ILE A 331 -10.46 -12.95 -5.42
C ILE A 331 -11.85 -12.64 -4.87
N ALA A 332 -12.10 -11.39 -4.41
CA ALA A 332 -13.40 -10.98 -3.90
C ALA A 332 -14.50 -11.02 -4.98
N CYS A 333 -14.15 -10.73 -6.23
CA CYS A 333 -15.04 -10.86 -7.39
C CYS A 333 -15.18 -12.31 -7.90
N GLY A 334 -14.64 -13.30 -7.17
CA GLY A 334 -14.71 -14.71 -7.52
C GLY A 334 -13.76 -15.12 -8.64
N THR A 335 -12.72 -14.35 -8.89
CA THR A 335 -11.77 -14.58 -9.98
C THR A 335 -10.43 -15.05 -9.43
N PRO A 336 -9.98 -16.25 -9.81
CA PRO A 336 -8.71 -16.79 -9.35
C PRO A 336 -7.51 -15.99 -9.90
N VAL A 337 -6.45 -15.93 -9.10
CA VAL A 337 -5.24 -15.12 -9.35
C VAL A 337 -4.07 -16.00 -9.76
N VAL A 338 -3.36 -15.61 -10.80
CA VAL A 338 -2.00 -16.12 -11.06
C VAL A 338 -1.01 -14.98 -10.84
N THR A 339 -0.08 -15.16 -9.93
CA THR A 339 0.92 -14.13 -9.59
C THR A 339 2.32 -14.73 -9.48
N TYR A 340 3.33 -13.88 -9.62
CA TYR A 340 4.70 -14.26 -9.35
C TYR A 340 4.96 -14.47 -7.86
N HIS A 341 5.94 -15.33 -7.56
CA HIS A 341 6.49 -15.46 -6.21
C HIS A 341 7.31 -14.22 -5.84
N THR A 342 6.58 -13.15 -5.45
CA THR A 342 7.12 -11.80 -5.23
C THR A 342 6.50 -11.15 -4.01
N GLY A 343 7.33 -10.73 -3.06
CA GLY A 343 6.91 -9.93 -1.92
C GLY A 343 5.71 -10.52 -1.18
N GLY A 344 4.80 -9.67 -0.75
CA GLY A 344 3.52 -10.08 -0.16
C GLY A 344 2.43 -10.44 -1.17
N SER A 345 2.73 -10.46 -2.49
CA SER A 345 1.74 -10.82 -3.53
C SER A 345 1.21 -12.24 -3.36
N VAL A 346 2.02 -13.13 -2.80
CA VAL A 346 1.68 -14.55 -2.60
C VAL A 346 0.73 -14.80 -1.44
N GLU A 347 0.67 -13.89 -0.44
CA GLU A 347 -0.05 -14.12 0.81
C GLU A 347 -1.57 -14.21 0.65
N ALA A 348 -2.11 -13.60 -0.41
CA ALA A 348 -3.54 -13.68 -0.73
C ALA A 348 -3.90 -14.93 -1.56
N VAL A 349 -2.91 -15.69 -2.09
CA VAL A 349 -3.15 -16.75 -3.05
C VAL A 349 -2.99 -18.13 -2.40
N THR A 350 -4.04 -18.93 -2.47
CA THR A 350 -4.10 -20.31 -1.99
C THR A 350 -4.37 -21.26 -3.18
N PRO A 351 -4.22 -22.58 -3.03
CA PRO A 351 -4.59 -23.53 -4.09
C PRO A 351 -6.05 -23.45 -4.55
N HIS A 352 -6.93 -22.85 -3.72
CA HIS A 352 -8.34 -22.66 -4.01
C HIS A 352 -8.68 -21.26 -4.59
N THR A 353 -7.75 -20.30 -4.51
CA THR A 353 -7.94 -18.94 -5.00
C THR A 353 -7.00 -18.58 -6.15
N GLY A 354 -6.10 -19.50 -6.54
CA GLY A 354 -5.20 -19.22 -7.66
C GLY A 354 -3.93 -20.06 -7.66
N LYS A 355 -2.89 -19.54 -8.29
CA LYS A 355 -1.59 -20.17 -8.41
C LYS A 355 -0.44 -19.16 -8.34
N VAL A 356 0.63 -19.53 -7.66
CA VAL A 356 1.89 -18.78 -7.61
C VAL A 356 2.87 -19.47 -8.54
N VAL A 357 3.59 -18.69 -9.35
CA VAL A 357 4.64 -19.17 -10.27
C VAL A 357 5.94 -18.41 -10.01
N GLU A 358 7.04 -18.95 -10.46
CA GLU A 358 8.34 -18.29 -10.30
C GLU A 358 8.38 -16.93 -11.00
N GLN A 359 9.08 -15.98 -10.40
CA GLN A 359 9.20 -14.61 -10.90
C GLN A 359 9.86 -14.60 -12.28
N GLY A 360 9.19 -13.98 -13.27
CA GLY A 360 9.67 -13.86 -14.65
C GLY A 360 9.40 -15.09 -15.53
N ASP A 361 8.82 -16.16 -14.97
CA ASP A 361 8.39 -17.32 -15.77
C ASP A 361 7.01 -17.07 -16.40
N VAL A 362 7.04 -16.41 -17.55
CA VAL A 362 5.84 -16.02 -18.30
C VAL A 362 5.12 -17.24 -18.86
N GLU A 363 5.86 -18.24 -19.28
CA GLU A 363 5.37 -19.51 -19.80
C GLU A 363 4.58 -20.27 -18.72
N ALA A 364 5.15 -20.40 -17.51
CA ALA A 364 4.46 -21.00 -16.37
C ALA A 364 3.23 -20.19 -15.95
N MET A 365 3.26 -18.86 -16.04
CA MET A 365 2.10 -18.00 -15.77
C MET A 365 0.95 -18.28 -16.73
N LEU A 366 1.23 -18.35 -18.05
CA LEU A 366 0.23 -18.65 -19.05
C LEU A 366 -0.33 -20.07 -18.92
N GLU A 367 0.53 -21.04 -18.65
CA GLU A 367 0.12 -22.44 -18.42
C GLU A 367 -0.74 -22.58 -17.17
N ALA A 368 -0.40 -21.88 -16.10
CA ALA A 368 -1.22 -21.80 -14.89
C ALA A 368 -2.61 -21.20 -15.19
N ALA A 369 -2.66 -20.10 -15.96
CA ALA A 369 -3.90 -19.48 -16.38
C ALA A 369 -4.75 -20.45 -17.20
N ARG A 370 -4.19 -21.11 -18.20
CA ARG A 370 -4.86 -22.12 -19.04
C ARG A 370 -5.37 -23.31 -18.25
N THR A 371 -4.63 -23.74 -17.23
CA THR A 371 -5.06 -24.82 -16.33
C THR A 371 -6.31 -24.40 -15.54
N ILE A 372 -6.37 -23.16 -15.07
CA ILE A 372 -7.53 -22.60 -14.38
C ILE A 372 -8.72 -22.48 -15.33
N VAL A 373 -8.51 -21.92 -16.53
CA VAL A 373 -9.53 -21.83 -17.59
C VAL A 373 -10.12 -23.19 -17.93
N LYS A 374 -9.26 -24.20 -18.17
CA LYS A 374 -9.69 -25.57 -18.48
C LYS A 374 -10.52 -26.20 -17.35
N ARG A 375 -10.21 -25.90 -16.10
CA ARG A 375 -10.97 -26.39 -14.93
C ARG A 375 -12.32 -25.68 -14.79
N GLY A 376 -12.43 -24.47 -15.33
CA GLY A 376 -13.60 -23.61 -15.28
C GLY A 376 -13.62 -22.69 -14.05
N LYS A 377 -13.92 -21.41 -14.28
CA LYS A 377 -14.01 -20.39 -13.24
C LYS A 377 -15.00 -20.75 -12.12
N HIS A 378 -16.11 -21.40 -12.47
CA HIS A 378 -17.15 -21.82 -11.49
C HIS A 378 -16.56 -22.65 -10.35
N PHE A 379 -15.51 -23.42 -10.62
CA PHE A 379 -14.83 -24.22 -9.59
C PHE A 379 -14.14 -23.35 -8.54
N TYR A 380 -13.65 -22.16 -8.93
CA TYR A 380 -12.92 -21.25 -8.04
C TYR A 380 -13.82 -20.19 -7.39
N ARG A 381 -14.91 -19.81 -8.06
CA ARG A 381 -15.72 -18.62 -7.74
C ARG A 381 -16.17 -18.58 -6.29
N THR A 382 -16.78 -19.66 -5.80
CA THR A 382 -17.25 -19.76 -4.41
C THR A 382 -16.08 -19.73 -3.43
N ALA A 383 -15.05 -20.54 -3.66
CA ALA A 383 -13.87 -20.59 -2.78
C ALA A 383 -13.15 -19.23 -2.70
N CYS A 384 -13.02 -18.51 -3.83
CA CYS A 384 -12.46 -17.16 -3.87
C CYS A 384 -13.31 -16.20 -3.03
N ARG A 385 -14.64 -16.19 -3.22
CA ARG A 385 -15.53 -15.30 -2.49
C ARG A 385 -15.54 -15.58 -0.99
N ASP A 386 -15.65 -16.85 -0.58
CA ASP A 386 -15.63 -17.25 0.83
C ASP A 386 -14.30 -16.89 1.51
N TYR A 387 -13.19 -17.08 0.79
CA TYR A 387 -11.88 -16.68 1.30
C TYR A 387 -11.78 -15.17 1.49
N ALA A 388 -12.28 -14.39 0.51
CA ALA A 388 -12.30 -12.94 0.62
C ALA A 388 -13.17 -12.45 1.79
N MET A 389 -14.37 -13.00 1.96
CA MET A 389 -15.26 -12.65 3.07
C MET A 389 -14.64 -12.92 4.44
N LYS A 390 -13.83 -13.96 4.55
CA LYS A 390 -13.15 -14.33 5.79
C LYS A 390 -11.90 -13.50 6.09
N HIS A 391 -11.18 -13.02 5.06
CA HIS A 391 -9.83 -12.50 5.24
C HIS A 391 -9.62 -11.06 4.76
N PHE A 392 -10.49 -10.54 3.86
CA PHE A 392 -10.22 -9.30 3.14
C PHE A 392 -11.19 -8.16 3.46
N ASP A 393 -12.18 -8.40 4.34
CA ASP A 393 -13.09 -7.33 4.72
C ASP A 393 -12.33 -6.17 5.37
N LYS A 394 -12.46 -4.97 4.78
CA LYS A 394 -11.77 -3.78 5.26
C LYS A 394 -12.17 -3.39 6.67
N ASP A 395 -13.46 -3.55 7.02
CA ASP A 395 -13.97 -3.13 8.32
C ASP A 395 -13.41 -4.03 9.42
N GLU A 396 -13.30 -5.35 9.17
CA GLU A 396 -12.62 -6.28 10.07
C GLU A 396 -11.13 -5.93 10.23
N ARG A 397 -10.44 -5.60 9.13
CA ARG A 397 -9.01 -5.21 9.19
C ARG A 397 -8.81 -3.88 9.92
N TYR A 398 -9.75 -2.93 9.80
CA TYR A 398 -9.66 -1.66 10.51
C TYR A 398 -10.06 -1.80 11.99
N ILE A 399 -10.95 -2.70 12.34
CA ILE A 399 -11.21 -3.08 13.74
C ILE A 399 -9.94 -3.63 14.40
N ASP A 400 -9.09 -4.37 13.69
CA ASP A 400 -7.79 -4.81 14.22
C ASP A 400 -6.92 -3.64 14.71
N TYR A 401 -6.97 -2.46 14.05
CA TYR A 401 -6.30 -1.24 14.52
C TYR A 401 -6.95 -0.68 15.78
N LEU A 402 -8.28 -0.62 15.85
CA LEU A 402 -8.98 -0.12 17.03
C LEU A 402 -8.71 -1.02 18.25
N CYS A 403 -8.72 -2.32 18.06
CA CYS A 403 -8.32 -3.29 19.08
C CYS A 403 -6.87 -3.10 19.54
N LEU A 404 -5.96 -2.76 18.61
CA LEU A 404 -4.57 -2.45 18.93
C LEU A 404 -4.48 -1.17 19.76
N TYR A 405 -5.18 -0.09 19.37
CA TYR A 405 -5.21 1.17 20.12
C TYR A 405 -5.71 0.96 21.55
N ASP A 406 -6.83 0.27 21.72
CA ASP A 406 -7.40 -0.01 23.05
C ASP A 406 -6.46 -0.83 23.93
N ARG A 407 -5.75 -1.80 23.35
CA ARG A 407 -4.74 -2.59 24.08
C ARG A 407 -3.58 -1.73 24.54
N LEU A 408 -3.10 -0.82 23.69
CA LEU A 408 -1.99 0.10 24.02
C LEU A 408 -2.39 1.08 25.12
N LEU A 409 -3.63 1.54 25.15
CA LEU A 409 -4.16 2.42 26.21
C LEU A 409 -4.33 1.68 27.53
N LYS A 410 -4.83 0.42 27.52
CA LYS A 410 -4.95 -0.40 28.73
C LYS A 410 -3.58 -0.72 29.36
N GLY A 411 -2.57 -0.98 28.55
CA GLY A 411 -1.20 -1.18 29.03
C GLY A 411 -0.62 0.03 29.77
N LYS A 412 -1.02 1.26 29.40
CA LYS A 412 -0.69 2.48 30.15
C LYS A 412 -1.29 2.50 31.56
N SER A 413 -2.52 2.01 31.73
CA SER A 413 -3.22 2.06 33.04
C SER A 413 -2.62 1.13 34.07
N VAL A 414 -1.95 0.05 33.67
CA VAL A 414 -1.28 -0.89 34.60
C VAL A 414 0.02 -0.32 35.13
N HIS A 415 0.77 0.45 34.34
CA HIS A 415 2.01 1.10 34.79
C HIS A 415 1.80 2.40 35.61
N GLN A 416 0.59 2.98 35.60
CA GLN A 416 0.25 4.15 36.41
C GLN A 416 -0.29 3.79 37.83
N LYS A 417 -0.54 2.51 38.11
CA LYS A 417 -1.08 2.05 39.42
C LYS A 417 -0.03 1.60 40.41
N ASN A 418 1.25 1.84 40.19
CA ASN A 418 2.32 1.64 41.18
C ASN A 418 3.19 2.89 41.32
N PRO A 419 2.71 3.98 41.97
CA PRO A 419 3.55 4.80 42.80
C PRO A 419 3.35 4.31 44.24
N ASP A 420 4.39 3.86 44.88
CA ASP A 420 4.45 3.37 46.27
C ASP A 420 4.01 1.91 46.50
N ALA A 421 4.94 0.99 46.28
CA ALA A 421 5.09 -0.23 47.03
C ALA A 421 6.59 -0.56 47.16
#